data_f59b6ff81206c19c8fb75532b3c45a7d
#
_entry.id   f59b6ff81206c19c8fb75532b3c45a7d
#
_cell.length_a   1.000
_cell.length_b   1.000
_cell.length_c   1.000
_cell.angle_alpha   90.00
_cell.angle_beta   90.00
_cell.angle_gamma   90.00
#
_symmetry.space_group_name_H-M   'P 1'
#
loop_
_entity.id
_entity.type
_entity.pdbx_description
1 polymer ?
#
loop_
_entity_poly.entity_id
_entity_poly.type
_entity_poly.pdbx_seq_one_letter_code
_entity_poly.pdbx_strand_id
1 'polypeptide(L)'
;AQDVICFEHDCGTMEGTWIRHEKEKERNNFIASFTERLVGRVAGKPVANPATGEIVIDSGAIIDANIANQLWDSGVVEAFVRSPLTCAARRGICQLCYGTSLATGQLIAPGEAAGIIAAQSIGEPGTQLTMRTFHTGGVAGVDITSGIPRVEELLEARIPKTHSILS
;
A
#
# COMPACT_ATOMS: atom_id res chain seq x y z
N ALA A 1 -12.65 11.94 0.44
CA ALA A 1 -12.43 10.78 -0.45
C ALA A 1 -12.78 11.11 -1.91
N GLN A 2 -13.82 11.91 -2.14
CA GLN A 2 -14.21 12.32 -3.50
C GLN A 2 -13.20 13.23 -4.20
N ASP A 3 -12.39 13.95 -3.44
CA ASP A 3 -11.41 14.91 -3.96
C ASP A 3 -10.05 14.29 -4.27
N VAL A 4 -9.84 13.03 -3.91
CA VAL A 4 -8.58 12.33 -4.19
C VAL A 4 -8.67 11.69 -5.58
N ILE A 5 -8.34 12.48 -6.58
CA ILE A 5 -8.36 12.08 -7.99
C ILE A 5 -6.92 11.96 -8.50
N CYS A 6 -6.68 11.01 -9.39
CA CYS A 6 -5.38 10.87 -10.05
C CYS A 6 -5.26 11.90 -11.18
N PHE A 7 -4.35 12.87 -11.04
CA PHE A 7 -4.15 13.93 -12.05
C PHE A 7 -2.87 13.77 -12.84
N GLU A 8 -1.82 13.23 -12.25
CA GLU A 8 -0.50 13.21 -12.88
C GLU A 8 0.12 11.81 -12.83
N HIS A 9 1.07 11.58 -13.71
CA HIS A 9 1.76 10.29 -13.81
C HIS A 9 2.75 10.09 -12.65
N ASP A 10 3.61 11.07 -12.42
CA ASP A 10 4.67 10.99 -11.41
C ASP A 10 4.85 12.35 -10.73
N CYS A 11 4.69 12.37 -9.41
CA CYS A 11 4.92 13.60 -8.62
C CYS A 11 6.41 13.92 -8.43
N GLY A 12 7.28 13.00 -8.80
CA GLY A 12 8.73 13.19 -8.70
C GLY A 12 9.31 12.99 -7.31
N THR A 13 8.52 12.55 -6.33
CA THR A 13 9.04 12.33 -4.97
C THR A 13 10.04 11.18 -4.93
N MET A 14 11.07 11.35 -4.10
CA MET A 14 12.01 10.27 -3.74
C MET A 14 11.57 9.53 -2.48
N GLU A 15 10.48 9.94 -1.87
CA GLU A 15 9.95 9.33 -0.66
C GLU A 15 9.05 8.13 -0.99
N GLY A 16 8.83 7.31 0.01
CA GLY A 16 8.03 6.10 -0.09
C GLY A 16 8.01 5.38 1.24
N THR A 17 7.78 4.09 1.19
CA THR A 17 7.74 3.26 2.37
C THR A 17 8.49 1.96 2.14
N TRP A 18 9.08 1.41 3.20
CA TRP A 18 9.67 0.09 3.19
C TRP A 18 8.61 -0.96 3.48
N ILE A 19 8.52 -1.95 2.63
CA ILE A 19 7.76 -3.18 2.89
C ILE A 19 8.77 -4.24 3.28
N ARG A 20 8.62 -4.77 4.50
CA ARG A 20 9.54 -5.75 5.07
C ARG A 20 8.80 -7.04 5.40
N HIS A 21 9.51 -8.15 5.29
CA HIS A 21 9.02 -9.43 5.77
C HIS A 21 9.01 -9.44 7.30
N GLU A 22 7.84 -9.56 7.89
CA GLU A 22 7.65 -9.58 9.34
C GLU A 22 7.10 -10.94 9.77
N LYS A 23 8.00 -11.87 10.07
CA LYS A 23 7.67 -13.26 10.40
C LYS A 23 6.61 -13.41 11.50
N GLU A 24 6.60 -12.53 12.48
CA GLU A 24 5.65 -12.61 13.59
C GLU A 24 4.25 -12.13 13.21
N LYS A 25 4.17 -11.10 12.39
CA LYS A 25 2.90 -10.55 11.92
C LYS A 25 2.24 -11.42 10.86
N GLU A 26 3.04 -12.11 10.06
CA GLU A 26 2.52 -13.00 9.01
C GLU A 26 1.91 -14.30 9.56
N ARG A 27 2.24 -14.68 10.80
CA ARG A 27 1.59 -15.79 11.50
C ARG A 27 0.16 -15.48 11.91
N ASN A 28 -0.15 -14.21 12.08
CA ASN A 28 -1.51 -13.77 12.33
C ASN A 28 -2.21 -13.59 10.97
N ASN A 29 -3.14 -14.46 10.64
CA ASN A 29 -3.87 -14.55 9.35
C ASN A 29 -4.57 -13.26 8.88
N PHE A 30 -4.32 -12.12 9.54
CA PHE A 30 -4.95 -10.84 9.27
C PHE A 30 -4.07 -9.86 8.50
N ILE A 31 -2.78 -10.16 8.33
CA ILE A 31 -1.84 -9.30 7.61
C ILE A 31 -1.43 -10.03 6.33
N ALA A 32 -1.59 -9.34 5.22
CA ALA A 32 -1.14 -9.84 3.94
C ALA A 32 0.34 -10.21 3.99
N SER A 33 0.70 -11.29 3.29
CA SER A 33 2.09 -11.73 3.18
C SER A 33 2.96 -10.64 2.53
N PHE A 34 4.28 -10.78 2.65
CA PHE A 34 5.22 -9.84 2.02
C PHE A 34 4.96 -9.69 0.52
N THR A 35 4.77 -10.80 -0.19
CA THR A 35 4.48 -10.78 -1.63
C THR A 35 3.16 -10.10 -1.95
N GLU A 36 2.11 -10.39 -1.20
CA GLU A 36 0.80 -9.75 -1.40
C GLU A 36 0.84 -8.24 -1.19
N ARG A 37 1.62 -7.78 -0.23
CA ARG A 37 1.80 -6.35 0.03
C ARG A 37 2.60 -5.64 -1.07
N LEU A 38 3.46 -6.35 -1.77
CA LEU A 38 4.25 -5.80 -2.88
C LEU A 38 3.46 -5.68 -4.18
N VAL A 39 2.54 -6.61 -4.43
CA VAL A 39 1.79 -6.66 -5.69
C VAL A 39 1.01 -5.37 -5.92
N GLY A 40 1.14 -4.81 -7.11
CA GLY A 40 0.47 -3.57 -7.50
C GLY A 40 1.18 -2.30 -7.08
N ARG A 41 2.26 -2.40 -6.31
CA ARG A 41 3.05 -1.24 -5.88
C ARG A 41 4.10 -0.90 -6.95
N VAL A 42 4.52 0.36 -6.93
CA VAL A 42 5.60 0.84 -7.79
C VAL A 42 6.89 0.93 -6.97
N ALA A 43 7.96 0.35 -7.48
CA ALA A 43 9.26 0.40 -6.81
C ALA A 43 9.77 1.83 -6.71
N GLY A 44 10.15 2.25 -5.51
CA GLY A 44 10.73 3.57 -5.28
C GLY A 44 12.24 3.60 -5.41
N LYS A 45 12.88 2.43 -5.28
CA LYS A 45 14.31 2.20 -5.51
C LYS A 45 14.49 0.88 -6.24
N PRO A 46 15.59 0.71 -6.98
CA PRO A 46 15.90 -0.58 -7.58
C PRO A 46 16.00 -1.67 -6.51
N VAL A 47 15.49 -2.85 -6.82
CA VAL A 47 15.60 -4.03 -5.95
C VAL A 47 16.50 -5.04 -6.61
N ALA A 48 17.58 -5.39 -5.94
CA ALA A 48 18.56 -6.34 -6.44
C ALA A 48 18.41 -7.71 -5.79
N ASN A 49 18.78 -8.76 -6.54
CA ASN A 49 18.95 -10.08 -5.97
C ASN A 49 20.11 -10.06 -4.98
N PRO A 50 19.90 -10.38 -3.69
CA PRO A 50 20.96 -10.29 -2.67
C PRO A 50 22.11 -11.29 -2.91
N ALA A 51 21.89 -12.36 -3.66
CA ALA A 51 22.90 -13.36 -3.95
C ALA A 51 23.78 -12.99 -5.14
N THR A 52 23.21 -12.36 -6.19
CA THR A 52 23.91 -12.08 -7.45
C THR A 52 24.21 -10.60 -7.67
N GLY A 53 23.50 -9.71 -6.98
CA GLY A 53 23.58 -8.26 -7.20
C GLY A 53 22.87 -7.76 -8.45
N GLU A 54 22.25 -8.65 -9.22
CA GLU A 54 21.47 -8.25 -10.39
C GLU A 54 20.19 -7.53 -9.99
N ILE A 55 19.86 -6.47 -10.70
CA ILE A 55 18.62 -5.73 -10.49
C ILE A 55 17.44 -6.54 -11.03
N VAL A 56 16.52 -6.91 -10.14
CA VAL A 56 15.32 -7.65 -10.50
C VAL A 56 14.24 -6.70 -11.02
N ILE A 57 14.11 -5.53 -10.38
CA ILE A 57 13.17 -4.49 -10.79
C ILE A 57 13.79 -3.12 -10.58
N ASP A 58 13.60 -2.22 -11.54
CA ASP A 58 14.06 -0.84 -11.46
C ASP A 58 13.07 0.07 -10.73
N SER A 59 13.59 1.22 -10.31
CA SER A 59 12.77 2.31 -9.78
C SER A 59 11.73 2.76 -10.81
N GLY A 60 10.51 2.97 -10.37
CA GLY A 60 9.41 3.41 -11.23
C GLY A 60 8.65 2.29 -11.94
N ALA A 61 9.09 1.06 -11.82
CA ALA A 61 8.42 -0.11 -12.40
C ALA A 61 7.38 -0.71 -11.45
N ILE A 62 6.31 -1.25 -12.02
CA ILE A 62 5.23 -1.90 -11.26
C ILE A 62 5.68 -3.30 -10.84
N ILE A 63 5.45 -3.63 -9.59
CA ILE A 63 5.66 -4.98 -9.06
C ILE A 63 4.39 -5.78 -9.29
N ASP A 64 4.39 -6.66 -10.28
CA ASP A 64 3.31 -7.61 -10.48
C ASP A 64 3.50 -8.89 -9.63
N ALA A 65 2.55 -9.82 -9.71
CA ALA A 65 2.61 -11.05 -8.93
C ALA A 65 3.85 -11.91 -9.27
N ASN A 66 4.24 -11.95 -10.54
CA ASN A 66 5.43 -12.70 -10.98
C ASN A 66 6.71 -12.08 -10.40
N ILE A 67 6.83 -10.78 -10.45
CA ILE A 67 7.99 -10.06 -9.91
C ILE A 67 8.04 -10.20 -8.39
N ALA A 68 6.91 -10.08 -7.70
CA ALA A 68 6.84 -10.25 -6.25
C ALA A 68 7.32 -11.65 -5.82
N ASN A 69 6.89 -12.69 -6.53
CA ASN A 69 7.34 -14.05 -6.28
C ASN A 69 8.83 -14.24 -6.62
N GLN A 70 9.31 -13.61 -7.66
CA GLN A 70 10.72 -13.61 -8.07
C GLN A 70 11.60 -12.97 -7.00
N LEU A 71 11.16 -11.85 -6.43
CA LEU A 71 11.84 -11.18 -5.33
C LEU A 71 11.89 -12.08 -4.08
N TRP A 72 10.80 -12.72 -3.75
CA TRP A 72 10.75 -13.64 -2.63
C TRP A 72 11.69 -14.84 -2.81
N ASP A 73 11.65 -15.47 -3.97
CA ASP A 73 12.50 -16.62 -4.30
C ASP A 73 13.99 -16.26 -4.33
N SER A 74 14.32 -15.01 -4.66
CA SER A 74 15.68 -14.47 -4.63
C SER A 74 16.21 -14.16 -3.23
N GLY A 75 15.36 -14.26 -2.20
CA GLY A 75 15.75 -13.98 -0.82
C GLY A 75 15.60 -12.52 -0.42
N VAL A 76 14.91 -11.71 -1.19
CA VAL A 76 14.61 -10.31 -0.84
C VAL A 76 13.65 -10.28 0.33
N VAL A 77 14.00 -9.56 1.38
CA VAL A 77 13.20 -9.45 2.62
C VAL A 77 12.66 -8.05 2.86
N GLU A 78 13.08 -7.08 2.07
CA GLU A 78 12.58 -5.70 2.11
C GLU A 78 12.65 -5.05 0.74
N ALA A 79 11.71 -4.17 0.46
CA ALA A 79 11.67 -3.38 -0.76
C ALA A 79 11.13 -1.99 -0.47
N PHE A 80 11.73 -0.96 -1.07
CA PHE A 80 11.26 0.41 -0.98
C PHE A 80 10.30 0.68 -2.13
N VAL A 81 9.07 1.08 -1.79
CA VAL A 81 8.02 1.33 -2.77
C VAL A 81 7.43 2.72 -2.63
N ARG A 82 6.87 3.23 -3.71
CA ARG A 82 6.09 4.48 -3.71
C ARG A 82 4.83 4.28 -2.88
N SER A 83 4.38 5.34 -2.23
CA SER A 83 3.23 5.28 -1.33
C SER A 83 2.31 6.48 -1.54
N PRO A 84 0.98 6.27 -1.47
CA PRO A 84 0.02 7.37 -1.43
C PRO A 84 0.27 8.35 -0.28
N LEU A 85 0.83 7.88 0.83
CA LEU A 85 1.07 8.67 2.03
C LEU A 85 2.19 9.70 1.87
N THR A 86 3.11 9.46 0.94
CA THR A 86 4.27 10.31 0.69
C THR A 86 4.22 10.98 -0.68
N CYS A 87 3.08 10.92 -1.36
CA CYS A 87 2.89 11.56 -2.65
C CYS A 87 3.05 13.08 -2.54
N ALA A 88 3.89 13.65 -3.39
CA ALA A 88 4.15 15.08 -3.44
C ALA A 88 3.24 15.84 -4.42
N ALA A 89 2.23 15.20 -4.99
CA ALA A 89 1.27 15.84 -5.86
C ALA A 89 0.52 16.95 -5.13
N ARG A 90 0.38 18.10 -5.78
CA ARG A 90 -0.31 19.27 -5.18
C ARG A 90 -1.80 19.02 -5.00
N ARG A 91 -2.39 18.23 -5.89
CA ARG A 91 -3.80 17.87 -5.88
C ARG A 91 -3.94 16.39 -6.13
N GLY A 92 -4.76 15.72 -5.32
CA GLY A 92 -4.99 14.31 -5.47
C GLY A 92 -3.74 13.46 -5.26
N ILE A 93 -3.51 12.54 -6.16
CA ILE A 93 -2.43 11.58 -6.10
C ILE A 93 -1.85 11.33 -7.50
N CYS A 94 -0.57 10.97 -7.60
CA CYS A 94 0.00 10.55 -8.88
C CYS A 94 -0.17 9.04 -9.11
N GLN A 95 -0.07 8.62 -10.37
CA GLN A 95 -0.22 7.22 -10.75
C GLN A 95 0.79 6.32 -10.05
N LEU A 96 2.06 6.72 -10.00
CA LEU A 96 3.13 5.89 -9.44
C LEU A 96 3.01 5.72 -7.92
N CYS A 97 2.60 6.74 -7.19
CA CYS A 97 2.39 6.63 -5.75
C CYS A 97 1.19 5.74 -5.40
N TYR A 98 0.14 5.80 -6.20
CA TYR A 98 -1.03 4.95 -6.01
C TYR A 98 -0.77 3.50 -6.43
N GLY A 99 -0.18 3.32 -7.62
CA GLY A 99 0.07 2.01 -8.19
C GLY A 99 -1.12 1.45 -8.96
N THR A 100 -1.33 0.15 -8.84
CA THR A 100 -2.36 -0.57 -9.59
C THR A 100 -3.76 -0.33 -9.02
N SER A 101 -4.70 -0.03 -9.90
CA SER A 101 -6.13 0.04 -9.55
C SER A 101 -6.68 -1.35 -9.29
N LEU A 102 -7.37 -1.53 -8.18
CA LEU A 102 -8.04 -2.81 -7.86
C LEU A 102 -9.17 -3.13 -8.83
N ALA A 103 -9.77 -2.12 -9.44
CA ALA A 103 -10.87 -2.30 -10.39
C ALA A 103 -10.41 -2.87 -11.73
N THR A 104 -9.24 -2.46 -12.22
CA THR A 104 -8.74 -2.82 -13.55
C THR A 104 -7.56 -3.78 -13.56
N GLY A 105 -6.86 -3.91 -12.43
CA GLY A 105 -5.60 -4.66 -12.32
C GLY A 105 -4.42 -4.00 -13.04
N GLN A 106 -4.58 -2.77 -13.53
CA GLN A 106 -3.57 -1.99 -14.21
C GLN A 106 -3.26 -0.70 -13.45
N LEU A 107 -2.18 -0.03 -13.81
CA LEU A 107 -1.85 1.28 -13.24
C LEU A 107 -3.07 2.19 -13.30
N ILE A 108 -3.36 2.88 -12.20
CA ILE A 108 -4.51 3.78 -12.14
C ILE A 108 -4.47 4.80 -13.28
N ALA A 109 -5.60 5.02 -13.93
CA ALA A 109 -5.68 5.98 -15.03
C ALA A 109 -5.83 7.43 -14.51
N PRO A 110 -5.32 8.43 -15.22
CA PRO A 110 -5.59 9.83 -14.91
C PRO A 110 -7.09 10.10 -14.94
N GLY A 111 -7.59 10.82 -13.95
CA GLY A 111 -9.01 11.14 -13.79
C GLY A 111 -9.78 10.14 -12.93
N GLU A 112 -9.21 8.99 -12.58
CA GLU A 112 -9.87 8.06 -11.66
C GLU A 112 -9.94 8.62 -10.24
N ALA A 113 -11.07 8.38 -9.58
CA ALA A 113 -11.29 8.79 -8.20
C ALA A 113 -10.64 7.78 -7.24
N ALA A 114 -9.33 7.91 -7.04
CA ALA A 114 -8.53 7.00 -6.21
C ALA A 114 -9.06 6.91 -4.77
N GLY A 115 -9.50 8.01 -4.20
CA GLY A 115 -10.05 8.04 -2.85
C GLY A 115 -11.34 7.26 -2.72
N ILE A 116 -12.21 7.30 -3.71
CA ILE A 116 -13.46 6.53 -3.72
C ILE A 116 -13.18 5.03 -3.84
N ILE A 117 -12.29 4.64 -4.74
CA ILE A 117 -11.89 3.24 -4.92
C ILE A 117 -11.29 2.69 -3.63
N ALA A 118 -10.39 3.43 -2.99
CA ALA A 118 -9.79 3.04 -1.72
C ALA A 118 -10.83 2.93 -0.60
N ALA A 119 -11.75 3.88 -0.52
CA ALA A 119 -12.83 3.87 0.48
C ALA A 119 -13.76 2.66 0.30
N GLN A 120 -14.12 2.31 -0.93
CA GLN A 120 -14.93 1.12 -1.22
C GLN A 120 -14.19 -0.17 -0.88
N SER A 121 -12.92 -0.26 -1.22
CA SER A 121 -12.08 -1.43 -0.94
C SER A 121 -11.87 -1.65 0.56
N ILE A 122 -11.86 -0.59 1.35
CA ILE A 122 -11.72 -0.65 2.80
C ILE A 122 -13.07 -0.87 3.48
N GLY A 123 -14.12 -0.24 2.97
CA GLY A 123 -15.46 -0.32 3.53
C GLY A 123 -16.05 -1.71 3.50
N GLU A 124 -15.87 -2.45 2.41
CA GLU A 124 -16.38 -3.81 2.26
C GLU A 124 -15.73 -4.80 3.24
N PRO A 125 -14.39 -4.96 3.27
CA PRO A 125 -13.75 -5.83 4.26
C PRO A 125 -13.94 -5.34 5.69
N GLY A 126 -14.01 -4.05 5.94
CA GLY A 126 -14.25 -3.47 7.25
C GLY A 126 -15.61 -3.90 7.83
N THR A 127 -16.64 -3.93 7.00
CA THR A 127 -17.97 -4.42 7.41
C THR A 127 -17.92 -5.92 7.73
N GLN A 128 -17.27 -6.71 6.91
CA GLN A 128 -17.09 -8.15 7.15
C GLN A 128 -16.26 -8.43 8.40
N LEU A 129 -15.19 -7.67 8.63
CA LEU A 129 -14.35 -7.79 9.81
C LEU A 129 -15.09 -7.41 11.09
N THR A 130 -15.94 -6.38 11.05
CA THR A 130 -16.78 -6.00 12.18
C THR A 130 -17.77 -7.10 12.52
N MET A 131 -18.38 -7.75 11.54
CA MET A 131 -19.26 -8.89 11.74
C MET A 131 -18.51 -10.11 12.30
N ARG A 132 -17.29 -10.39 11.82
CA ARG A 132 -16.45 -11.49 12.32
C ARG A 132 -15.95 -11.24 13.74
N THR A 133 -15.58 -10.01 14.10
CA THR A 133 -15.15 -9.68 15.46
C THR A 133 -16.28 -9.79 16.46
N PHE A 134 -17.52 -9.60 16.05
CA PHE A 134 -18.70 -9.84 16.89
C PHE A 134 -18.87 -11.32 17.24
N HIS A 135 -18.49 -12.23 16.35
CA HIS A 135 -18.59 -13.66 16.54
C HIS A 135 -17.38 -14.30 17.23
N THR A 136 -16.20 -13.76 17.02
CA THR A 136 -14.94 -14.31 17.57
C THR A 136 -14.49 -13.64 18.87
N GLY A 137 -15.17 -12.59 19.30
CA GLY A 137 -15.04 -11.92 20.60
C GLY A 137 -13.61 -11.75 21.07
N GLY A 138 -12.77 -10.96 20.40
CA GLY A 138 -11.57 -10.89 21.07
C GLY A 138 -10.36 -10.19 20.49
N VAL A 139 -9.24 -10.80 20.66
CA VAL A 139 -7.89 -10.26 20.56
C VAL A 139 -7.53 -9.79 19.14
N ALA A 140 -8.13 -10.39 18.12
CA ALA A 140 -7.91 -10.00 16.73
C ALA A 140 -8.63 -8.71 16.32
N GLY A 141 -9.70 -8.34 17.03
CA GLY A 141 -10.50 -7.15 16.73
C GLY A 141 -9.81 -5.82 17.09
N VAL A 142 -8.87 -5.82 18.03
CA VAL A 142 -8.22 -4.59 18.51
C VAL A 142 -7.27 -4.02 17.47
N ASP A 143 -6.48 -4.85 16.80
CA ASP A 143 -5.52 -4.40 15.81
C ASP A 143 -6.19 -3.94 14.51
N ILE A 144 -7.30 -4.55 14.14
CA ILE A 144 -8.08 -4.18 12.94
C ILE A 144 -8.83 -2.87 13.20
N THR A 145 -9.44 -2.71 14.35
CA THR A 145 -10.17 -1.48 14.71
C THR A 145 -9.26 -0.29 14.91
N SER A 146 -7.99 -0.47 15.28
CA SER A 146 -7.02 0.63 15.37
C SER A 146 -6.53 1.11 14.00
N GLY A 147 -6.54 0.25 12.97
CA GLY A 147 -6.15 0.62 11.60
C GLY A 147 -7.20 1.43 10.86
N ILE A 148 -8.49 1.15 11.07
CA ILE A 148 -9.60 1.82 10.38
C ILE A 148 -9.64 3.34 10.64
N PRO A 149 -9.54 3.85 11.88
CA PRO A 149 -9.51 5.30 12.11
C PRO A 149 -8.36 6.00 11.42
N ARG A 150 -7.19 5.37 11.32
CA ARG A 150 -6.04 5.95 10.61
C ARG A 150 -6.28 6.04 9.12
N VAL A 151 -6.93 5.03 8.53
CA VAL A 151 -7.30 5.03 7.13
C VAL A 151 -8.32 6.12 6.83
N GLU A 152 -9.33 6.29 7.69
CA GLU A 152 -10.31 7.37 7.58
C GLU A 152 -9.65 8.75 7.65
N GLU A 153 -8.70 8.96 8.55
CA GLU A 153 -7.92 10.20 8.63
C GLU A 153 -7.20 10.52 7.32
N LEU A 154 -6.61 9.52 6.68
CA LEU A 154 -5.91 9.68 5.41
C LEU A 154 -6.86 9.97 4.24
N LEU A 155 -7.98 9.27 4.16
CA LEU A 155 -8.96 9.42 3.08
C LEU A 155 -9.73 10.75 3.16
N GLU A 156 -9.99 11.24 4.35
CA GLU A 156 -10.71 12.48 4.60
C GLU A 156 -9.78 13.70 4.73
N ALA A 157 -8.46 13.50 4.62
CA ALA A 157 -7.43 14.53 4.79
C ALA A 157 -7.55 15.28 6.13
N ARG A 158 -7.99 14.60 7.17
CA ARG A 158 -8.07 15.15 8.53
C ARG A 158 -6.69 15.27 9.14
N ILE A 159 -6.51 16.27 9.99
CA ILE A 159 -5.29 16.40 10.79
C ILE A 159 -5.26 15.24 11.80
N PRO A 160 -4.24 14.38 11.79
CA PRO A 160 -4.17 13.27 12.73
C PRO A 160 -4.05 13.78 14.18
N LYS A 161 -4.63 13.04 15.10
CA LYS A 161 -4.59 13.35 16.54
C LYS A 161 -3.17 13.33 17.12
N THR A 162 -2.32 12.50 16.53
CA THR A 162 -0.90 12.45 16.86
C THR A 162 -0.10 12.80 15.62
N HIS A 163 0.69 13.87 15.71
CA HIS A 163 1.60 14.19 14.63
C HIS A 163 2.67 13.11 14.52
N SER A 164 2.72 12.42 13.38
CA SER A 164 3.91 11.67 13.05
C SER A 164 5.03 12.68 12.81
N ILE A 165 6.04 12.63 13.64
CA ILE A 165 7.25 13.40 13.40
C ILE A 165 7.92 12.77 12.19
N LEU A 166 7.78 13.41 11.04
CA LEU A 166 8.59 13.11 9.88
C LEU A 166 9.99 13.62 10.19
N SER A 167 10.80 12.76 10.72
CA SER A 167 12.25 13.00 10.80
C SER A 167 12.91 12.54 9.52
#